data_22f38840583ec881a769bea0f24c909e
#
_entry.id   22f38840583ec881a769bea0f24c909e
#
_cell.length_a   1.000
_cell.length_b   1.000
_cell.length_c   1.000
_cell.angle_alpha   90.00
_cell.angle_beta   90.00
_cell.angle_gamma   90.00
#
_symmetry.space_group_name_H-M   'P 1'
#
loop_
_entity.id
_entity.type
_entity.pdbx_description
1 polymer ?
#
loop_
_entity_poly.entity_id
_entity_poly.type
_entity_poly.pdbx_seq_one_letter_code
_entity_poly.pdbx_strand_id
1 'polypeptide(L)'
;MLFRSFHYLWGGGYVMEAAKRGYIAYTNCTATLAEVVPFQGKHPTLGTNPHSWGFPTTDAVGFPIVIDWATSVIAMGRVQVLKREGKPLPPDAAVDKDGKVTLDPNQAVSLIPFGAHKGYGLSLINEIVAGFIGGSLPTIRSRTHVPGEKQACAFFFQVIHPEAISSGVFAKGRSQSENVKAVLADVLGHGNEKCMLPGQLEATFAARSQKAGGLLFSKAEIEAFNEIAAHIGHKPFDLASLPVG
;
A
#
# COMPACT_ATOMS: atom_id res chain seq x y z
N MET A 1 -18.51 3.56 14.72
CA MET A 1 -17.77 4.84 14.76
C MET A 1 -17.55 5.30 13.33
N LEU A 2 -18.16 6.42 12.91
CA LEU A 2 -18.01 6.94 11.56
C LEU A 2 -16.76 7.81 11.52
N PHE A 3 -15.67 7.28 10.99
CA PHE A 3 -14.53 8.10 10.64
C PHE A 3 -14.82 8.84 9.34
N ARG A 4 -14.85 10.16 9.40
CA ARG A 4 -14.84 11.01 8.22
C ARG A 4 -13.39 11.14 7.75
N SER A 5 -12.83 10.06 7.22
CA SER A 5 -11.49 10.08 6.63
C SER A 5 -11.61 9.95 5.13
N PHE A 6 -10.90 10.79 4.42
CA PHE A 6 -10.75 10.73 2.98
C PHE A 6 -9.73 9.64 2.58
N HIS A 7 -8.82 9.30 3.48
CA HIS A 7 -7.72 8.39 3.24
C HIS A 7 -7.32 7.70 4.54
N TYR A 8 -6.98 6.40 4.50
CA TYR A 8 -6.45 5.70 5.67
C TYR A 8 -4.91 5.60 5.67
N LEU A 9 -4.27 6.34 4.75
CA LEU A 9 -2.83 6.42 4.57
C LEU A 9 -2.21 5.08 4.13
N TRP A 10 -1.47 4.45 5.00
CA TRP A 10 -0.73 3.23 4.75
C TRP A 10 -1.32 2.04 5.51
N GLY A 11 -1.97 1.13 4.77
CA GLY A 11 -2.58 -0.08 5.36
C GLY A 11 -1.57 -0.98 6.04
N GLY A 12 -0.35 -1.07 5.49
CA GLY A 12 0.77 -1.82 6.05
C GLY A 12 1.08 -1.44 7.50
N GLY A 13 0.92 -0.17 7.88
CA GLY A 13 1.15 0.28 9.27
C GLY A 13 0.21 -0.36 10.27
N TYR A 14 -1.07 -0.48 9.93
CA TYR A 14 -2.07 -1.09 10.82
C TYR A 14 -1.82 -2.58 11.02
N VAL A 15 -1.57 -3.31 9.92
CA VAL A 15 -1.34 -4.76 10.00
C VAL A 15 0.02 -5.09 10.61
N MET A 16 1.01 -4.23 10.43
CA MET A 16 2.33 -4.35 11.08
C MET A 16 2.20 -4.23 12.60
N GLU A 17 1.42 -3.26 13.09
CA GLU A 17 1.22 -3.07 14.53
C GLU A 17 0.49 -4.25 15.16
N ALA A 18 -0.50 -4.82 14.48
CA ALA A 18 -1.17 -6.04 14.93
C ALA A 18 -0.20 -7.24 14.91
N ALA A 19 0.63 -7.38 13.87
CA ALA A 19 1.62 -8.44 13.75
C ALA A 19 2.69 -8.39 14.85
N LYS A 20 3.16 -7.20 15.23
CA LYS A 20 4.06 -7.01 16.38
C LYS A 20 3.46 -7.48 17.71
N ARG A 21 2.13 -7.47 17.81
CA ARG A 21 1.38 -7.96 18.98
C ARG A 21 0.99 -9.43 18.91
N GLY A 22 1.50 -10.17 17.93
CA GLY A 22 1.29 -11.60 17.78
C GLY A 22 0.03 -11.99 16.98
N TYR A 23 -0.62 -11.06 16.29
CA TYR A 23 -1.82 -11.33 15.50
C TYR A 23 -1.51 -11.38 14.00
N ILE A 24 -2.27 -12.20 13.27
CA ILE A 24 -2.38 -12.08 11.81
C ILE A 24 -3.42 -10.99 11.55
N ALA A 25 -3.10 -10.06 10.68
CA ALA A 25 -4.03 -8.98 10.35
C ALA A 25 -4.15 -8.77 8.85
N TYR A 26 -5.34 -8.37 8.44
CA TYR A 26 -5.66 -7.98 7.08
C TYR A 26 -6.45 -6.67 7.09
N THR A 27 -6.17 -5.81 6.12
CA THR A 27 -7.02 -4.64 5.86
C THR A 27 -7.09 -4.35 4.37
N ASN A 28 -8.20 -3.81 3.95
CA ASN A 28 -8.37 -3.23 2.63
C ASN A 28 -9.18 -1.94 2.69
N CYS A 29 -9.14 -1.15 1.63
CA CYS A 29 -10.03 -0.01 1.51
C CYS A 29 -10.39 0.26 0.05
N THR A 30 -11.48 1.01 -0.15
CA THR A 30 -11.77 1.67 -1.42
C THR A 30 -11.22 3.09 -1.41
N ALA A 31 -10.89 3.62 -2.59
CA ALA A 31 -10.58 5.04 -2.75
C ALA A 31 -11.83 5.86 -3.06
N THR A 32 -11.77 7.16 -2.79
CA THR A 32 -12.84 8.10 -3.17
C THR A 32 -12.73 8.56 -4.61
N LEU A 33 -11.55 8.47 -5.21
CA LEU A 33 -11.29 8.89 -6.58
C LEU A 33 -11.21 7.68 -7.51
N ALA A 34 -11.82 7.80 -8.68
CA ALA A 34 -11.67 6.83 -9.75
C ALA A 34 -10.34 7.09 -10.49
N GLU A 35 -9.36 6.24 -10.23
CA GLU A 35 -8.01 6.38 -10.78
C GLU A 35 -7.56 5.18 -11.62
N VAL A 36 -8.27 4.05 -11.52
CA VAL A 36 -7.87 2.79 -12.15
C VAL A 36 -8.92 2.34 -13.16
N VAL A 37 -8.48 1.98 -14.36
CA VAL A 37 -9.37 1.38 -15.37
C VAL A 37 -9.66 -0.08 -15.02
N PRO A 38 -10.88 -0.59 -15.26
CA PRO A 38 -11.14 -2.03 -15.20
C PRO A 38 -10.29 -2.77 -16.23
N PHE A 39 -10.08 -4.04 -16.04
CA PHE A 39 -9.42 -4.87 -17.05
C PHE A 39 -10.17 -4.78 -18.39
N GLN A 40 -9.46 -4.46 -19.47
CA GLN A 40 -9.98 -4.16 -20.81
C GLN A 40 -10.87 -2.91 -20.89
N GLY A 41 -10.98 -2.15 -19.81
CA GLY A 41 -11.68 -0.86 -19.79
C GLY A 41 -10.79 0.29 -20.30
N LYS A 42 -11.43 1.40 -20.65
CA LYS A 42 -10.77 2.62 -21.14
C LYS A 42 -10.85 3.77 -20.14
N HIS A 43 -11.84 3.76 -19.27
CA HIS A 43 -12.11 4.86 -18.36
C HIS A 43 -11.98 4.38 -16.89
N PRO A 44 -11.45 5.21 -15.99
CA PRO A 44 -11.31 4.86 -14.59
C PRO A 44 -12.67 4.73 -13.93
N THR A 45 -12.88 3.63 -13.24
CA THR A 45 -14.08 3.35 -12.44
C THR A 45 -13.77 2.72 -11.10
N LEU A 46 -12.50 2.48 -10.82
CA LEU A 46 -12.00 1.88 -9.60
C LEU A 46 -10.98 2.78 -8.94
N GLY A 47 -10.80 2.65 -7.65
CA GLY A 47 -9.65 3.19 -6.95
C GLY A 47 -8.42 2.30 -7.06
N THR A 48 -7.34 2.70 -6.42
CA THR A 48 -6.14 1.87 -6.27
C THR A 48 -6.35 0.70 -5.31
N ASN A 49 -7.42 0.73 -4.53
CA ASN A 49 -8.01 -0.32 -3.71
C ASN A 49 -6.98 -1.26 -3.08
N PRO A 50 -6.17 -0.76 -2.14
CA PRO A 50 -5.06 -1.53 -1.58
C PRO A 50 -5.52 -2.68 -0.70
N HIS A 51 -4.63 -3.67 -0.59
CA HIS A 51 -4.70 -4.78 0.35
C HIS A 51 -3.44 -4.81 1.19
N SER A 52 -3.57 -5.11 2.46
CA SER A 52 -2.43 -5.24 3.35
C SER A 52 -2.60 -6.45 4.27
N TRP A 53 -1.55 -7.25 4.38
CA TRP A 53 -1.45 -8.39 5.30
C TRP A 53 -0.28 -8.21 6.22
N GLY A 54 -0.43 -8.55 7.49
CA GLY A 54 0.63 -8.58 8.49
C GLY A 54 0.66 -9.92 9.20
N PHE A 55 1.87 -10.45 9.39
CA PHE A 55 2.09 -11.77 10.00
C PHE A 55 3.09 -11.66 11.16
N PRO A 56 2.84 -12.31 12.32
CA PRO A 56 3.71 -12.26 13.50
C PRO A 56 4.93 -13.18 13.32
N THR A 57 5.86 -12.78 12.47
CA THR A 57 7.04 -13.57 12.06
C THR A 57 8.34 -13.08 12.69
N THR A 58 8.30 -12.18 13.67
CA THR A 58 9.49 -11.58 14.29
C THR A 58 10.43 -12.64 14.86
N ASP A 59 9.91 -13.69 15.50
CA ASP A 59 10.73 -14.78 16.07
C ASP A 59 11.39 -15.64 14.98
N ALA A 60 10.82 -15.64 13.77
CA ALA A 60 11.34 -16.46 12.67
C ALA A 60 12.38 -15.72 11.84
N VAL A 61 12.20 -14.43 11.57
CA VAL A 61 13.03 -13.66 10.62
C VAL A 61 13.47 -12.29 11.14
N GLY A 62 13.18 -11.94 12.40
CA GLY A 62 13.61 -10.69 13.04
C GLY A 62 12.68 -9.50 12.83
N PHE A 63 11.63 -9.64 12.02
CA PHE A 63 10.64 -8.60 11.75
C PHE A 63 9.28 -9.22 11.38
N PRO A 64 8.16 -8.49 11.53
CA PRO A 64 6.88 -8.93 11.02
C PRO A 64 6.87 -8.85 9.49
N ILE A 65 6.46 -9.91 8.82
CA ILE A 65 6.22 -9.85 7.38
C ILE A 65 4.97 -9.00 7.15
N VAL A 66 5.12 -7.99 6.30
CA VAL A 66 4.03 -7.10 5.87
C VAL A 66 3.98 -7.11 4.36
N ILE A 67 2.84 -7.51 3.82
CA ILE A 67 2.59 -7.50 2.39
C ILE A 67 1.54 -6.42 2.13
N ASP A 68 1.94 -5.34 1.50
CA ASP A 68 1.10 -4.17 1.26
C ASP A 68 1.21 -3.73 -0.20
N TRP A 69 0.09 -3.62 -0.90
CA TRP A 69 0.09 -3.27 -2.31
C TRP A 69 -1.20 -2.57 -2.74
N ALA A 70 -1.07 -1.64 -3.68
CA ALA A 70 -2.18 -1.18 -4.50
C ALA A 70 -2.55 -2.24 -5.55
N THR A 71 -3.78 -2.28 -6.01
CA THR A 71 -4.20 -3.19 -7.09
C THR A 71 -3.84 -2.69 -8.49
N SER A 72 -3.23 -1.51 -8.60
CA SER A 72 -2.64 -0.96 -9.82
C SER A 72 -1.15 -1.28 -9.92
N VAL A 73 -0.61 -1.26 -11.15
CA VAL A 73 0.83 -1.46 -11.41
C VAL A 73 1.69 -0.43 -10.68
N ILE A 74 1.19 0.80 -10.59
CA ILE A 74 1.88 1.93 -9.97
C ILE A 74 0.85 2.79 -9.22
N ALA A 75 1.28 3.52 -8.21
CA ALA A 75 0.44 4.52 -7.56
C ALA A 75 0.47 5.86 -8.31
N MET A 76 -0.64 6.62 -8.28
CA MET A 76 -0.70 7.95 -8.92
C MET A 76 0.38 8.90 -8.37
N GLY A 77 0.69 8.83 -7.08
CA GLY A 77 1.80 9.59 -6.50
C GLY A 77 3.15 9.29 -7.16
N ARG A 78 3.41 8.03 -7.52
CA ARG A 78 4.63 7.66 -8.24
C ARG A 78 4.65 8.18 -9.67
N VAL A 79 3.50 8.24 -10.34
CA VAL A 79 3.37 8.89 -11.66
C VAL A 79 3.81 10.35 -11.56
N GLN A 80 3.36 11.08 -10.52
CA GLN A 80 3.74 12.47 -10.31
C GLN A 80 5.24 12.64 -10.02
N VAL A 81 5.85 11.71 -9.29
CA VAL A 81 7.31 11.71 -9.06
C VAL A 81 8.06 11.53 -10.39
N LEU A 82 7.69 10.51 -11.18
CA LEU A 82 8.34 10.24 -12.47
C LEU A 82 8.17 11.41 -13.45
N LYS A 83 7.00 12.06 -13.44
CA LYS A 83 6.76 13.30 -14.20
C LYS A 83 7.75 14.40 -13.84
N ARG A 84 7.95 14.66 -12.55
CA ARG A 84 8.91 15.68 -12.07
C ARG A 84 10.36 15.32 -12.39
N GLU A 85 10.68 14.02 -12.36
CA GLU A 85 12.01 13.52 -12.67
C GLU A 85 12.28 13.41 -14.18
N GLY A 86 11.29 13.64 -15.04
CA GLY A 86 11.39 13.45 -16.49
C GLY A 86 11.67 12.01 -16.90
N LYS A 87 11.22 11.04 -16.09
CA LYS A 87 11.42 9.61 -16.31
C LYS A 87 10.16 8.96 -16.87
N PRO A 88 10.30 7.93 -17.74
CA PRO A 88 9.15 7.21 -18.27
C PRO A 88 8.46 6.37 -17.20
N LEU A 89 7.19 6.07 -17.44
CA LEU A 89 6.43 5.11 -16.65
C LEU A 89 6.91 3.68 -16.94
N PRO A 90 6.73 2.75 -15.98
CA PRO A 90 6.84 1.32 -16.25
C PRO A 90 5.89 0.90 -17.39
N PRO A 91 6.20 -0.16 -18.14
CA PRO A 91 5.27 -0.73 -19.11
C PRO A 91 3.93 -1.10 -18.45
N ASP A 92 2.84 -0.94 -19.20
CA ASP A 92 1.49 -1.31 -18.78
C ASP A 92 1.03 -0.70 -17.45
N ALA A 93 1.53 0.49 -17.09
CA ALA A 93 1.23 1.14 -15.82
C ALA A 93 0.06 2.13 -15.90
N ALA A 94 -0.11 2.80 -17.04
CA ALA A 94 -1.11 3.84 -17.19
C ALA A 94 -1.67 3.94 -18.61
N VAL A 95 -2.83 4.58 -18.71
CA VAL A 95 -3.46 4.93 -19.99
C VAL A 95 -3.59 6.45 -20.13
N ASP A 96 -3.59 6.90 -21.39
CA ASP A 96 -3.89 8.28 -21.76
C ASP A 96 -5.41 8.57 -21.80
N LYS A 97 -5.78 9.78 -22.20
CA LYS A 97 -7.19 10.23 -22.31
C LYS A 97 -8.04 9.41 -23.29
N ASP A 98 -7.42 8.69 -24.22
CA ASP A 98 -8.09 7.85 -25.22
C ASP A 98 -8.15 6.37 -24.78
N GLY A 99 -7.64 6.06 -23.56
CA GLY A 99 -7.58 4.71 -23.01
C GLY A 99 -6.48 3.86 -23.61
N LYS A 100 -5.47 4.46 -24.25
CA LYS A 100 -4.29 3.78 -24.80
C LYS A 100 -3.17 3.76 -23.77
N VAL A 101 -2.45 2.65 -23.69
CA VAL A 101 -1.27 2.53 -22.82
C VAL A 101 -0.25 3.61 -23.18
N THR A 102 0.28 4.28 -22.17
CA THR A 102 1.31 5.31 -22.33
C THR A 102 2.49 5.07 -21.39
N LEU A 103 3.70 5.40 -21.87
CA LEU A 103 4.90 5.48 -21.05
C LEU A 103 5.24 6.92 -20.63
N ASP A 104 4.51 7.90 -21.17
CA ASP A 104 4.71 9.32 -20.85
C ASP A 104 3.85 9.70 -19.62
N PRO A 105 4.49 10.04 -18.47
CA PRO A 105 3.76 10.43 -17.28
C PRO A 105 2.94 11.73 -17.45
N ASN A 106 3.23 12.55 -18.47
CA ASN A 106 2.44 13.76 -18.77
C ASN A 106 1.12 13.42 -19.46
N GLN A 107 1.02 12.28 -20.12
CA GLN A 107 -0.19 11.81 -20.80
C GLN A 107 -1.02 10.87 -19.93
N ALA A 108 -0.46 10.37 -18.82
CA ALA A 108 -1.14 9.45 -17.94
C ALA A 108 -2.35 10.10 -17.25
N VAL A 109 -3.54 9.57 -17.49
CA VAL A 109 -4.77 10.02 -16.84
C VAL A 109 -5.39 8.97 -15.93
N SER A 110 -5.04 7.69 -16.12
CA SER A 110 -5.53 6.59 -15.31
C SER A 110 -4.53 5.45 -15.26
N LEU A 111 -4.62 4.66 -14.20
CA LEU A 111 -3.73 3.55 -13.92
C LEU A 111 -4.31 2.24 -14.44
N ILE A 112 -3.44 1.25 -14.64
CA ILE A 112 -3.79 -0.11 -15.08
C ILE A 112 -3.67 -1.06 -13.89
N PRO A 113 -4.58 -2.03 -13.70
CA PRO A 113 -4.45 -3.06 -12.67
C PRO A 113 -3.22 -3.93 -12.90
N PHE A 114 -2.47 -4.26 -11.85
CA PHE A 114 -1.34 -5.19 -11.98
C PHE A 114 -1.80 -6.60 -12.37
N GLY A 115 -1.00 -7.33 -13.12
CA GLY A 115 -1.34 -8.69 -13.53
C GLY A 115 -2.68 -8.81 -14.25
N ALA A 116 -3.08 -7.77 -14.99
CA ALA A 116 -4.28 -7.72 -15.80
C ALA A 116 -5.57 -8.00 -14.98
N HIS A 117 -6.28 -9.09 -15.29
CA HIS A 117 -7.52 -9.48 -14.60
C HIS A 117 -7.34 -9.79 -13.12
N LYS A 118 -6.12 -10.11 -12.66
CA LYS A 118 -5.84 -10.48 -11.25
C LYS A 118 -5.96 -9.26 -10.33
N GLY A 119 -5.26 -8.18 -10.65
CA GLY A 119 -5.37 -6.92 -9.92
C GLY A 119 -6.77 -6.32 -10.03
N TYR A 120 -7.41 -6.43 -11.20
CA TYR A 120 -8.81 -6.04 -11.36
C TYR A 120 -9.73 -6.82 -10.42
N GLY A 121 -9.58 -8.15 -10.34
CA GLY A 121 -10.36 -8.99 -9.44
C GLY A 121 -10.18 -8.61 -7.97
N LEU A 122 -8.94 -8.36 -7.54
CA LEU A 122 -8.64 -7.88 -6.19
C LEU A 122 -9.28 -6.51 -5.91
N SER A 123 -9.18 -5.57 -6.87
CA SER A 123 -9.83 -4.27 -6.75
C SER A 123 -11.35 -4.39 -6.60
N LEU A 124 -11.96 -5.30 -7.36
CA LEU A 124 -13.40 -5.53 -7.33
C LEU A 124 -13.87 -6.12 -5.98
N ILE A 125 -13.04 -6.95 -5.32
CA ILE A 125 -13.32 -7.42 -3.95
C ILE A 125 -13.54 -6.24 -3.01
N ASN A 126 -12.69 -5.22 -3.04
CA ASN A 126 -12.82 -4.05 -2.17
C ASN A 126 -14.13 -3.30 -2.43
N GLU A 127 -14.49 -3.10 -3.70
CA GLU A 127 -15.74 -2.44 -4.09
C GLU A 127 -16.98 -3.20 -3.61
N ILE A 128 -16.96 -4.54 -3.74
CA ILE A 128 -18.07 -5.41 -3.33
C ILE A 128 -18.19 -5.42 -1.81
N VAL A 129 -17.07 -5.57 -1.08
CA VAL A 129 -17.04 -5.52 0.39
C VAL A 129 -17.57 -4.16 0.88
N ALA A 130 -17.14 -3.08 0.25
CA ALA A 130 -17.64 -1.75 0.58
C ALA A 130 -19.15 -1.61 0.36
N GLY A 131 -19.66 -2.19 -0.73
CA GLY A 131 -21.10 -2.27 -1.00
C GLY A 131 -21.88 -2.99 0.09
N PHE A 132 -21.34 -4.10 0.63
CA PHE A 132 -21.95 -4.83 1.74
C PHE A 132 -21.85 -4.09 3.08
N ILE A 133 -20.78 -3.34 3.33
CA ILE A 133 -20.66 -2.51 4.54
C ILE A 133 -21.74 -1.42 4.55
N GLY A 134 -22.11 -0.91 3.38
CA GLY A 134 -23.14 0.11 3.23
C GLY A 134 -22.63 1.53 3.49
N GLY A 135 -23.53 2.48 3.52
CA GLY A 135 -23.24 3.90 3.64
C GLY A 135 -23.20 4.60 2.27
N SER A 136 -22.12 5.32 1.96
CA SER A 136 -21.94 5.94 0.65
C SER A 136 -21.43 4.92 -0.36
N LEU A 137 -21.71 5.14 -1.63
CA LEU A 137 -21.04 4.39 -2.70
C LEU A 137 -19.54 4.70 -2.63
N PRO A 138 -18.67 3.67 -2.59
CA PRO A 138 -17.25 3.87 -2.34
C PRO A 138 -16.63 4.71 -3.46
N THR A 139 -16.29 4.18 -4.58
CA THR A 139 -15.66 4.96 -5.63
C THR A 139 -16.69 5.62 -6.53
N ILE A 140 -16.75 6.94 -6.53
CA ILE A 140 -17.67 7.67 -7.38
C ILE A 140 -17.05 7.86 -8.75
N ARG A 141 -17.71 7.25 -9.71
CA ARG A 141 -17.37 7.36 -11.12
C ARG A 141 -17.96 8.65 -11.66
N SER A 142 -17.65 9.04 -12.83
CA SER A 142 -18.06 10.20 -13.62
C SER A 142 -19.50 10.68 -13.43
N ARG A 143 -20.03 10.70 -12.23
CA ARG A 143 -21.35 11.16 -11.89
C ARG A 143 -21.35 12.59 -11.41
N THR A 144 -22.37 13.32 -11.78
CA THR A 144 -22.68 14.60 -11.17
C THR A 144 -22.83 14.39 -9.67
N HIS A 145 -22.16 15.22 -8.89
CA HIS A 145 -22.32 15.22 -7.43
C HIS A 145 -23.81 15.37 -7.09
N VAL A 146 -24.33 14.42 -6.32
CA VAL A 146 -25.69 14.50 -5.79
C VAL A 146 -25.63 15.25 -4.47
N PRO A 147 -26.34 16.37 -4.31
CA PRO A 147 -26.38 17.10 -3.04
C PRO A 147 -26.80 16.20 -1.89
N GLY A 148 -25.97 16.18 -0.84
CA GLY A 148 -26.19 15.32 0.34
C GLY A 148 -25.51 13.96 0.28
N GLU A 149 -25.07 13.46 -0.87
CA GLU A 149 -24.15 12.32 -0.98
C GLU A 149 -22.74 12.72 -0.54
N LYS A 150 -22.17 11.98 0.38
CA LYS A 150 -20.78 12.15 0.77
C LYS A 150 -19.95 11.05 0.15
N GLN A 151 -18.88 11.43 -0.53
CA GLN A 151 -17.84 10.50 -0.92
C GLN A 151 -17.12 10.02 0.33
N ALA A 152 -16.99 8.72 0.49
CA ALA A 152 -16.28 8.11 1.61
C ALA A 152 -15.51 6.88 1.13
N CYS A 153 -14.30 6.69 1.70
CA CYS A 153 -13.63 5.41 1.63
C CYS A 153 -14.35 4.41 2.56
N ALA A 154 -14.46 3.18 2.13
CA ALA A 154 -14.84 2.08 2.99
C ALA A 154 -13.56 1.36 3.45
N PHE A 155 -13.46 1.08 4.74
CA PHE A 155 -12.33 0.38 5.35
C PHE A 155 -12.82 -0.93 5.95
N PHE A 156 -12.10 -2.00 5.67
CA PHE A 156 -12.34 -3.30 6.29
C PHE A 156 -11.07 -3.72 7.05
N PHE A 157 -11.24 -4.17 8.28
CA PHE A 157 -10.16 -4.68 9.13
C PHE A 157 -10.53 -6.05 9.65
N GLN A 158 -9.57 -6.96 9.61
CA GLN A 158 -9.69 -8.28 10.20
C GLN A 158 -8.41 -8.57 11.01
N VAL A 159 -8.60 -9.02 12.25
CA VAL A 159 -7.52 -9.46 13.13
C VAL A 159 -7.81 -10.89 13.57
N ILE A 160 -6.85 -11.76 13.38
CA ILE A 160 -6.99 -13.19 13.63
C ILE A 160 -5.95 -13.61 14.67
N HIS A 161 -6.40 -14.23 15.75
CA HIS A 161 -5.47 -14.88 16.67
C HIS A 161 -4.93 -16.17 15.99
N PRO A 162 -3.61 -16.39 15.93
CA PRO A 162 -3.04 -17.55 15.22
C PRO A 162 -3.62 -18.90 15.70
N GLU A 163 -3.90 -19.04 16.99
CA GLU A 163 -4.53 -20.23 17.55
C GLU A 163 -5.93 -20.50 16.95
N ALA A 164 -6.66 -19.46 16.51
CA ALA A 164 -7.99 -19.63 15.94
C ALA A 164 -7.99 -20.34 14.56
N ILE A 165 -6.83 -20.37 13.89
CA ILE A 165 -6.66 -21.05 12.59
C ILE A 165 -5.75 -22.29 12.72
N SER A 166 -5.30 -22.61 13.95
CA SER A 166 -4.47 -23.75 14.21
C SER A 166 -5.28 -25.05 14.17
N SER A 167 -4.77 -26.07 13.49
CA SER A 167 -5.31 -27.42 13.59
C SER A 167 -4.94 -28.09 14.91
N GLY A 168 -4.01 -27.52 15.68
CA GLY A 168 -3.42 -28.12 16.88
C GLY A 168 -2.50 -29.32 16.59
N VAL A 169 -2.35 -29.70 15.32
CA VAL A 169 -1.54 -30.84 14.91
C VAL A 169 -0.48 -30.42 13.92
N PHE A 170 0.76 -30.45 14.36
CA PHE A 170 1.92 -30.11 13.51
C PHE A 170 2.87 -31.31 13.41
N ALA A 171 3.41 -31.52 12.20
CA ALA A 171 4.37 -32.60 11.95
C ALA A 171 5.55 -32.53 12.92
N LYS A 172 5.91 -33.68 13.52
CA LYS A 172 7.03 -33.81 14.47
C LYS A 172 6.90 -32.94 15.75
N GLY A 173 5.66 -32.60 16.15
CA GLY A 173 5.41 -31.84 17.38
C GLY A 173 5.91 -30.39 17.35
N ARG A 174 6.13 -29.83 16.17
CA ARG A 174 6.53 -28.42 16.01
C ARG A 174 5.40 -27.48 16.44
N SER A 175 5.78 -26.31 16.93
CA SER A 175 4.87 -25.17 17.15
C SER A 175 4.50 -24.48 15.84
N GLN A 176 3.53 -23.59 15.88
CA GLN A 176 3.21 -22.70 14.75
C GLN A 176 4.42 -21.88 14.30
N SER A 177 5.15 -21.29 15.24
CA SER A 177 6.34 -20.47 14.96
C SER A 177 7.43 -21.28 14.26
N GLU A 178 7.69 -22.52 14.72
CA GLU A 178 8.64 -23.43 14.07
C GLU A 178 8.20 -23.82 12.65
N ASN A 179 6.90 -24.02 12.43
CA ASN A 179 6.38 -24.27 11.08
C ASN A 179 6.57 -23.05 10.17
N VAL A 180 6.23 -21.87 10.64
CA VAL A 180 6.43 -20.62 9.87
C VAL A 180 7.90 -20.43 9.54
N LYS A 181 8.79 -20.63 10.51
CA LYS A 181 10.25 -20.56 10.32
C LYS A 181 10.73 -21.57 9.28
N ALA A 182 10.23 -22.81 9.31
CA ALA A 182 10.58 -23.84 8.33
C ALA A 182 10.11 -23.47 6.92
N VAL A 183 8.89 -22.94 6.77
CA VAL A 183 8.37 -22.46 5.47
C VAL A 183 9.22 -21.32 4.91
N LEU A 184 9.57 -20.34 5.74
CA LEU A 184 10.38 -19.20 5.30
C LEU A 184 11.83 -19.61 4.97
N ALA A 185 12.39 -20.55 5.72
CA ALA A 185 13.70 -21.12 5.43
C ALA A 185 13.71 -21.89 4.10
N ASP A 186 12.64 -22.61 3.79
CA ASP A 186 12.50 -23.31 2.51
C ASP A 186 12.36 -22.31 1.34
N VAL A 187 11.53 -21.27 1.48
CA VAL A 187 11.36 -20.22 0.46
C VAL A 187 12.70 -19.53 0.15
N LEU A 188 13.52 -19.28 1.17
CA LEU A 188 14.80 -18.58 1.05
C LEU A 188 15.98 -19.53 0.79
N GLY A 189 15.76 -20.85 0.77
CA GLY A 189 16.79 -21.84 0.45
C GLY A 189 16.95 -22.07 -1.05
N HIS A 190 17.72 -23.11 -1.38
CA HIS A 190 17.85 -23.63 -2.76
C HIS A 190 18.36 -22.62 -3.80
N GLY A 191 19.19 -21.68 -3.38
CA GLY A 191 19.71 -20.62 -4.26
C GLY A 191 18.93 -19.30 -4.20
N ASN A 192 17.91 -19.21 -3.35
CA ASN A 192 17.08 -18.02 -3.15
C ASN A 192 17.51 -17.17 -1.94
N GLU A 193 18.67 -17.39 -1.37
CA GLU A 193 19.14 -16.73 -0.12
C GLU A 193 19.26 -15.21 -0.25
N LYS A 194 19.33 -14.71 -1.48
CA LYS A 194 19.32 -13.26 -1.79
C LYS A 194 17.94 -12.67 -2.00
N CYS A 195 16.88 -13.49 -1.98
CA CYS A 195 15.53 -13.01 -2.11
C CYS A 195 15.12 -12.19 -0.88
N MET A 196 14.40 -11.12 -1.13
CA MET A 196 13.91 -10.22 -0.09
C MET A 196 12.51 -10.64 0.34
N LEU A 197 12.27 -10.70 1.65
CA LEU A 197 10.93 -10.89 2.19
C LEU A 197 10.17 -9.56 2.25
N PRO A 198 8.85 -9.58 2.03
CA PRO A 198 8.02 -8.40 2.25
C PRO A 198 8.13 -7.87 3.69
N GLY A 199 8.28 -6.55 3.85
CA GLY A 199 8.52 -5.91 5.13
C GLY A 199 10.01 -5.80 5.52
N GLN A 200 10.92 -6.48 4.84
CA GLN A 200 12.36 -6.43 5.13
C GLN A 200 12.96 -5.05 4.82
N LEU A 201 12.50 -4.42 3.74
CA LEU A 201 12.95 -3.09 3.35
C LEU A 201 12.54 -2.06 4.41
N GLU A 202 11.30 -2.10 4.83
CA GLU A 202 10.72 -1.23 5.84
C GLU A 202 11.44 -1.41 7.19
N ALA A 203 11.72 -2.65 7.58
CA ALA A 203 12.49 -2.96 8.80
C ALA A 203 13.91 -2.38 8.71
N THR A 204 14.57 -2.49 7.55
CA THR A 204 15.90 -1.94 7.31
C THR A 204 15.90 -0.41 7.41
N PHE A 205 14.95 0.27 6.76
CA PHE A 205 14.83 1.72 6.84
C PHE A 205 14.44 2.21 8.23
N ALA A 206 13.57 1.49 8.94
CA ALA A 206 13.25 1.80 10.33
C ALA A 206 14.49 1.73 11.23
N ALA A 207 15.31 0.69 11.09
CA ALA A 207 16.57 0.55 11.84
C ALA A 207 17.55 1.69 11.52
N ARG A 208 17.66 2.09 10.25
CA ARG A 208 18.50 3.24 9.84
C ARG A 208 18.01 4.55 10.47
N SER A 209 16.70 4.82 10.43
CA SER A 209 16.09 6.00 11.03
C SER A 209 16.29 6.03 12.56
N GLN A 210 16.13 4.91 13.24
CA GLN A 210 16.40 4.78 14.67
C GLN A 210 17.88 5.06 15.00
N LYS A 211 18.80 4.51 14.22
CA LYS A 211 20.24 4.75 14.39
C LYS A 211 20.61 6.23 14.16
N ALA A 212 19.97 6.89 13.20
CA ALA A 212 20.14 8.31 12.91
C ALA A 212 19.48 9.24 13.94
N GLY A 213 18.61 8.71 14.81
CA GLY A 213 17.84 9.49 15.77
C GLY A 213 16.72 10.33 15.16
N GLY A 214 16.29 10.03 13.93
CA GLY A 214 15.25 10.77 13.23
C GLY A 214 14.86 10.14 11.89
N LEU A 215 13.87 10.73 11.24
CA LEU A 215 13.43 10.30 9.91
C LEU A 215 14.43 10.76 8.85
N LEU A 216 14.70 9.90 7.90
CA LEU A 216 15.63 10.16 6.79
C LEU A 216 14.83 10.54 5.54
N PHE A 217 15.13 11.71 4.99
CA PHE A 217 14.56 12.23 3.77
C PHE A 217 15.66 12.61 2.78
N SER A 218 15.37 12.52 1.49
CA SER A 218 16.26 13.05 0.46
C SER A 218 16.26 14.58 0.48
N LYS A 219 17.31 15.19 -0.08
CA LYS A 219 17.38 16.65 -0.24
C LYS A 219 16.16 17.22 -0.97
N ALA A 220 15.73 16.56 -2.05
CA ALA A 220 14.56 16.98 -2.83
C ALA A 220 13.24 16.95 -2.03
N GLU A 221 13.09 15.98 -1.11
CA GLU A 221 11.94 15.93 -0.22
C GLU A 221 11.95 17.06 0.80
N ILE A 222 13.11 17.38 1.37
CA ILE A 222 13.24 18.53 2.29
C ILE A 222 12.97 19.86 1.56
N GLU A 223 13.44 20.01 0.33
CA GLU A 223 13.12 21.17 -0.51
C GLU A 223 11.61 21.30 -0.74
N ALA A 224 10.91 20.20 -1.04
CA ALA A 224 9.45 20.20 -1.16
C ALA A 224 8.75 20.54 0.17
N PHE A 225 9.26 20.08 1.32
CA PHE A 225 8.73 20.50 2.63
C PHE A 225 8.95 22.00 2.88
N ASN A 226 10.06 22.55 2.42
CA ASN A 226 10.34 23.98 2.54
C ASN A 226 9.40 24.84 1.68
N GLU A 227 8.99 24.35 0.50
CA GLU A 227 7.95 25.01 -0.30
C GLU A 227 6.61 25.05 0.45
N ILE A 228 6.22 23.94 1.08
CA ILE A 228 5.01 23.87 1.90
C ILE A 228 5.14 24.80 3.12
N ALA A 229 6.28 24.77 3.81
CA ALA A 229 6.53 25.64 4.96
C ALA A 229 6.40 27.13 4.59
N ALA A 230 6.96 27.53 3.47
CA ALA A 230 6.85 28.89 2.96
C ALA A 230 5.39 29.29 2.68
N HIS A 231 4.61 28.37 2.08
CA HIS A 231 3.20 28.61 1.76
C HIS A 231 2.32 28.84 3.00
N ILE A 232 2.65 28.16 4.12
CA ILE A 232 1.90 28.30 5.39
C ILE A 232 2.56 29.29 6.37
N GLY A 233 3.60 30.01 5.95
CA GLY A 233 4.31 30.97 6.80
C GLY A 233 5.15 30.34 7.92
N HIS A 234 5.54 29.08 7.77
CA HIS A 234 6.39 28.37 8.72
C HIS A 234 7.87 28.53 8.36
N LYS A 235 8.75 28.49 9.37
CA LYS A 235 10.21 28.54 9.16
C LYS A 235 10.64 27.30 8.37
N PRO A 236 11.39 27.45 7.26
CA PRO A 236 11.90 26.32 6.50
C PRO A 236 12.99 25.56 7.27
N PHE A 237 13.20 24.29 6.89
CA PHE A 237 14.34 23.51 7.36
C PHE A 237 15.64 24.07 6.77
N ASP A 238 16.64 24.24 7.59
CA ASP A 238 17.98 24.60 7.14
C ASP A 238 18.73 23.34 6.71
N LEU A 239 18.84 23.12 5.39
CA LEU A 239 19.49 21.96 4.81
C LEU A 239 20.96 21.81 5.25
N ALA A 240 21.64 22.91 5.58
CA ALA A 240 23.03 22.86 6.03
C ALA A 240 23.17 22.36 7.48
N SER A 241 22.11 22.49 8.28
CA SER A 241 22.09 22.06 9.68
C SER A 241 21.54 20.62 9.89
N LEU A 242 20.96 20.01 8.84
CA LEU A 242 20.43 18.66 8.94
C LEU A 242 21.56 17.63 8.81
N PRO A 243 21.59 16.59 9.66
CA PRO A 243 22.57 15.52 9.53
C PRO A 243 22.33 14.74 8.22
N VAL A 244 23.42 14.41 7.53
CA VAL A 244 23.41 13.52 6.37
C VAL A 244 23.34 12.09 6.86
N GLY A 245 22.33 11.32 6.44
CA GLY A 245 22.12 9.92 6.81
C GLY A 245 22.75 8.92 5.84
#